data_373ed683393c9f3e5964a865f42fc239
#
_entry.id   373ed683393c9f3e5964a865f42fc239
#
_cell.length_a   1.000
_cell.length_b   1.000
_cell.length_c   1.000
_cell.angle_alpha   90.00
_cell.angle_beta   90.00
_cell.angle_gamma   90.00
#
_symmetry.space_group_name_H-M   'P 1'
#
loop_
_entity.id
_entity.type
_entity.pdbx_description
1 polymer ?
#
loop_
_entity_poly.entity_id
_entity_poly.type
_entity_poly.pdbx_seq_one_letter_code
_entity_poly.pdbx_strand_id
1 'polypeptide(L)'
;SKGWEKFAIAKAFMVYSVFTVLALFLSGFLVDKFTSRKIFSVLNIPLLLSVIVLAFFNHPFSVFIFMGLMGASNGLTNILISSFWAEIYGVRYIGSIKALTSSLMVFSTALATAVFGALIDLGYSIEKIAFLCAIYTFVSIIIVIVFQKSYKPILITK
;
A
#
# COMPACT_ATOMS: atom_id res chain seq x y z
N SER A 1 24.09 -5.10 0.77
CA SER A 1 23.03 -6.12 0.52
C SER A 1 22.72 -6.81 1.83
N LYS A 2 21.44 -7.08 2.11
CA LYS A 2 20.99 -7.73 3.36
C LYS A 2 21.38 -9.20 3.51
N GLY A 3 22.14 -9.77 2.54
CA GLY A 3 22.60 -11.16 2.59
C GLY A 3 21.50 -12.24 2.52
N TRP A 4 20.28 -11.83 2.10
CA TRP A 4 19.19 -12.80 2.00
C TRP A 4 19.39 -13.75 0.82
N GLU A 5 19.22 -15.03 1.07
CA GLU A 5 19.30 -16.05 0.02
C GLU A 5 18.17 -15.87 -1.01
N LYS A 6 18.50 -16.05 -2.29
CA LYS A 6 17.52 -15.96 -3.40
C LYS A 6 16.33 -16.90 -3.18
N PHE A 7 16.56 -18.08 -2.61
CA PHE A 7 15.55 -19.08 -2.32
C PHE A 7 14.59 -18.62 -1.19
N ALA A 8 15.11 -17.94 -0.17
CA ALA A 8 14.28 -17.36 0.90
C ALA A 8 13.37 -16.27 0.35
N ILE A 9 13.87 -15.43 -0.56
CA ILE A 9 13.06 -14.40 -1.22
C ILE A 9 11.95 -15.04 -2.06
N ALA A 10 12.26 -16.09 -2.84
CA ALA A 10 11.25 -16.81 -3.63
C ALA A 10 10.13 -17.40 -2.74
N LYS A 11 10.47 -18.01 -1.60
CA LYS A 11 9.49 -18.50 -0.62
C LYS A 11 8.67 -17.36 0.00
N ALA A 12 9.27 -16.21 0.24
CA ALA A 12 8.59 -15.06 0.80
C ALA A 12 7.49 -14.50 -0.13
N PHE A 13 7.62 -14.67 -1.46
CA PHE A 13 6.53 -14.36 -2.40
C PHE A 13 5.29 -15.25 -2.22
N MET A 14 5.45 -16.51 -1.77
CA MET A 14 4.30 -17.35 -1.40
C MET A 14 3.57 -16.74 -0.19
N VAL A 15 4.32 -16.29 0.82
CA VAL A 15 3.75 -15.62 1.99
C VAL A 15 3.01 -14.35 1.57
N TYR A 16 3.62 -13.52 0.71
CA TYR A 16 2.97 -12.34 0.13
C TYR A 16 1.62 -12.69 -0.52
N SER A 17 1.59 -13.72 -1.37
CA SER A 17 0.37 -14.12 -2.09
C SER A 17 -0.73 -14.61 -1.14
N VAL A 18 -0.38 -15.44 -0.16
CA VAL A 18 -1.32 -15.94 0.85
C VAL A 18 -1.92 -14.78 1.65
N PHE A 19 -1.07 -13.88 2.16
CA PHE A 19 -1.54 -12.71 2.93
C PHE A 19 -2.35 -11.74 2.07
N THR A 20 -2.04 -11.59 0.78
CA THR A 20 -2.84 -10.80 -0.15
C THR A 20 -4.26 -11.37 -0.30
N VAL A 21 -4.39 -12.69 -0.52
CA VAL A 21 -5.69 -13.34 -0.66
C VAL A 21 -6.48 -13.25 0.64
N LEU A 22 -5.88 -13.54 1.79
CA LEU A 22 -6.54 -13.40 3.09
C LEU A 22 -7.01 -11.97 3.34
N ALA A 23 -6.19 -10.98 3.01
CA ALA A 23 -6.53 -9.58 3.17
C ALA A 23 -7.64 -9.13 2.20
N LEU A 24 -7.72 -9.67 0.99
CA LEU A 24 -8.84 -9.44 0.08
C LEU A 24 -10.17 -9.91 0.67
N PHE A 25 -10.23 -11.12 1.23
CA PHE A 25 -11.44 -11.61 1.90
C PHE A 25 -11.79 -10.74 3.12
N LEU A 26 -10.80 -10.41 3.95
CA LEU A 26 -11.00 -9.60 5.14
C LEU A 26 -11.47 -8.18 4.78
N SER A 27 -10.95 -7.60 3.70
CA SER A 27 -11.32 -6.24 3.27
C SER A 27 -12.78 -6.16 2.81
N GLY A 28 -13.31 -7.19 2.14
CA GLY A 28 -14.74 -7.29 1.81
C GLY A 28 -15.59 -7.18 3.07
N PHE A 29 -15.29 -8.03 4.06
CA PHE A 29 -16.00 -8.02 5.35
C PHE A 29 -15.88 -6.68 6.10
N LEU A 30 -14.69 -6.05 6.04
CA LEU A 30 -14.46 -4.73 6.68
C LEU A 30 -15.28 -3.63 6.01
N VAL A 31 -15.38 -3.63 4.67
CA VAL A 31 -16.20 -2.64 3.93
C VAL A 31 -17.67 -2.78 4.28
N ASP A 32 -18.17 -4.00 4.39
CA ASP A 32 -19.58 -4.25 4.74
C ASP A 32 -19.91 -3.81 6.17
N LYS A 33 -18.96 -3.93 7.09
CA LYS A 33 -19.15 -3.58 8.51
C LYS A 33 -18.83 -2.12 8.86
N PHE A 34 -17.85 -1.53 8.16
CA PHE A 34 -17.38 -0.18 8.42
C PHE A 34 -17.40 0.63 7.12
N THR A 35 -17.71 1.91 7.22
CA THR A 35 -17.63 2.83 6.07
C THR A 35 -16.19 2.90 5.54
N SER A 36 -15.99 2.77 4.23
CA SER A 36 -14.66 2.80 3.58
C SER A 36 -13.81 4.00 4.00
N ARG A 37 -14.46 5.14 4.31
CA ARG A 37 -13.79 6.35 4.81
C ARG A 37 -13.04 6.14 6.12
N LYS A 38 -13.64 5.43 7.09
CA LYS A 38 -13.01 5.20 8.39
C LYS A 38 -11.78 4.31 8.27
N ILE A 39 -11.86 3.34 7.35
CA ILE A 39 -10.78 2.37 7.13
C ILE A 39 -9.65 2.99 6.31
N PHE A 40 -9.96 3.96 5.45
CA PHE A 40 -8.98 4.58 4.55
C PHE A 40 -7.77 5.17 5.29
N SER A 41 -7.98 5.74 6.48
CA SER A 41 -6.88 6.29 7.30
C SER A 41 -5.93 5.23 7.85
N VAL A 42 -6.42 4.00 8.03
CA VAL A 42 -5.66 2.89 8.62
C VAL A 42 -5.03 2.00 7.54
N LEU A 43 -5.43 2.21 6.28
CA LEU A 43 -5.08 1.39 5.14
C LEU A 43 -3.57 1.23 4.93
N ASN A 44 -2.81 2.29 5.17
CA ASN A 44 -1.37 2.32 4.93
C ASN A 44 -0.53 1.86 6.14
N ILE A 45 -1.15 1.50 7.26
CA ILE A 45 -0.41 1.03 8.45
C ILE A 45 0.38 -0.25 8.17
N PRO A 46 -0.20 -1.31 7.54
CA PRO A 46 0.58 -2.51 7.23
C PRO A 46 1.76 -2.21 6.28
N LEU A 47 1.58 -1.29 5.34
CA LEU A 47 2.64 -0.84 4.45
C LEU A 47 3.75 -0.14 5.23
N LEU A 48 3.42 0.79 6.13
CA LEU A 48 4.39 1.47 6.98
C LEU A 48 5.19 0.47 7.82
N LEU A 49 4.51 -0.49 8.46
CA LEU A 49 5.16 -1.53 9.24
C LEU A 49 6.09 -2.40 8.38
N SER A 50 5.70 -2.75 7.17
CA SER A 50 6.54 -3.52 6.25
C SER A 50 7.83 -2.78 5.91
N VAL A 51 7.74 -1.50 5.59
CA VAL A 51 8.91 -0.68 5.24
C VAL A 51 9.82 -0.45 6.46
N ILE A 52 9.26 -0.30 7.66
CA ILE A 52 10.04 -0.23 8.91
C ILE A 52 10.81 -1.55 9.14
N VAL A 53 10.16 -2.69 8.95
CA VAL A 53 10.85 -4.00 9.04
C VAL A 53 12.00 -4.07 8.03
N LEU A 54 11.79 -3.62 6.81
CA LEU A 54 12.84 -3.58 5.78
C LEU A 54 14.00 -2.63 6.16
N ALA A 55 13.71 -1.50 6.79
CA ALA A 55 14.72 -0.50 7.16
C ALA A 55 15.61 -0.97 8.33
N PHE A 56 15.01 -1.55 9.37
CA PHE A 56 15.69 -1.78 10.64
C PHE A 56 16.13 -3.23 10.90
N PHE A 57 15.51 -4.20 10.26
CA PHE A 57 15.80 -5.62 10.53
C PHE A 57 16.59 -6.27 9.39
N ASN A 58 17.73 -6.88 9.74
CA ASN A 58 18.61 -7.58 8.80
C ASN A 58 18.53 -9.12 8.90
N HIS A 59 17.76 -9.62 9.86
CA HIS A 59 17.62 -11.05 10.05
C HIS A 59 16.92 -11.72 8.84
N PRO A 60 17.35 -12.91 8.37
CA PRO A 60 16.74 -13.57 7.21
C PRO A 60 15.22 -13.79 7.33
N PHE A 61 14.70 -13.96 8.55
CA PHE A 61 13.26 -14.11 8.78
C PHE A 61 12.46 -12.83 8.52
N SER A 62 13.11 -11.65 8.57
CA SER A 62 12.42 -10.37 8.34
C SER A 62 11.88 -10.22 6.92
N VAL A 63 12.42 -10.96 5.93
CA VAL A 63 11.86 -10.97 4.57
C VAL A 63 10.44 -11.52 4.53
N PHE A 64 10.14 -12.53 5.33
CA PHE A 64 8.80 -13.13 5.39
C PHE A 64 7.79 -12.18 6.05
N ILE A 65 8.20 -11.48 7.12
CA ILE A 65 7.36 -10.46 7.78
C ILE A 65 7.11 -9.29 6.84
N PHE A 66 8.15 -8.79 6.19
CA PHE A 66 8.05 -7.71 5.19
C PHE A 66 7.06 -8.08 4.07
N MET A 67 7.23 -9.25 3.45
CA MET A 67 6.38 -9.71 2.36
C MET A 67 4.94 -9.99 2.82
N GLY A 68 4.74 -10.54 4.02
CA GLY A 68 3.40 -10.76 4.58
C GLY A 68 2.65 -9.46 4.82
N LEU A 69 3.29 -8.47 5.45
CA LEU A 69 2.70 -7.15 5.70
C LEU A 69 2.44 -6.40 4.38
N MET A 70 3.34 -6.49 3.42
CA MET A 70 3.18 -5.88 2.10
C MET A 70 2.02 -6.52 1.33
N GLY A 71 1.88 -7.86 1.39
CA GLY A 71 0.76 -8.59 0.82
C GLY A 71 -0.57 -8.20 1.46
N ALA A 72 -0.62 -8.11 2.79
CA ALA A 72 -1.80 -7.66 3.51
C ALA A 72 -2.20 -6.23 3.12
N SER A 73 -1.25 -5.30 3.04
CA SER A 73 -1.50 -3.94 2.57
C SER A 73 -2.08 -3.91 1.16
N ASN A 74 -1.51 -4.68 0.23
CA ASN A 74 -1.97 -4.73 -1.15
C ASN A 74 -3.41 -5.30 -1.25
N GLY A 75 -3.70 -6.39 -0.54
CA GLY A 75 -5.05 -6.99 -0.50
C GLY A 75 -6.10 -6.01 0.03
N LEU A 76 -5.83 -5.35 1.15
CA LEU A 76 -6.72 -4.34 1.74
C LEU A 76 -6.96 -3.16 0.79
N THR A 77 -5.90 -2.64 0.18
CA THR A 77 -5.94 -1.45 -0.68
C THR A 77 -6.83 -1.65 -1.90
N ASN A 78 -6.77 -2.80 -2.54
CA ASN A 78 -7.50 -3.05 -3.79
C ASN A 78 -9.02 -2.90 -3.67
N ILE A 79 -9.62 -3.45 -2.60
CA ILE A 79 -11.08 -3.39 -2.39
C ILE A 79 -11.47 -2.06 -1.78
N LEU A 80 -10.73 -1.61 -0.76
CA LEU A 80 -11.07 -0.39 -0.02
C LEU A 80 -11.01 0.87 -0.87
N ILE A 81 -10.01 1.00 -1.74
CA ILE A 81 -9.94 2.13 -2.69
C ILE A 81 -11.12 2.11 -3.66
N SER A 82 -11.50 0.93 -4.16
CA SER A 82 -12.63 0.81 -5.07
C SER A 82 -13.95 1.22 -4.41
N SER A 83 -14.18 0.78 -3.18
CA SER A 83 -15.36 1.14 -2.40
C SER A 83 -15.36 2.62 -2.02
N PHE A 84 -14.21 3.18 -1.68
CA PHE A 84 -14.05 4.60 -1.37
C PHE A 84 -14.44 5.51 -2.54
N TRP A 85 -14.00 5.16 -3.76
CA TRP A 85 -14.40 5.90 -4.96
C TRP A 85 -15.90 5.78 -5.24
N ALA A 86 -16.48 4.59 -5.03
CA ALA A 86 -17.92 4.38 -5.17
C ALA A 86 -18.75 5.22 -4.18
N GLU A 87 -18.28 5.34 -2.94
CA GLU A 87 -18.94 6.14 -1.90
C GLU A 87 -18.90 7.66 -2.18
N ILE A 88 -17.79 8.15 -2.80
CA ILE A 88 -17.61 9.59 -3.05
C ILE A 88 -18.29 10.03 -4.35
N TYR A 89 -18.05 9.31 -5.43
CA TYR A 89 -18.44 9.73 -6.79
C TYR A 89 -19.65 8.98 -7.34
N GLY A 90 -20.13 7.96 -6.62
CA GLY A 90 -21.19 7.09 -7.10
C GLY A 90 -20.70 6.06 -8.12
N VAL A 91 -21.54 5.05 -8.37
CA VAL A 91 -21.19 3.89 -9.22
C VAL A 91 -21.03 4.26 -10.69
N ARG A 92 -21.74 5.34 -11.13
CA ARG A 92 -21.78 5.75 -12.55
C ARG A 92 -20.43 6.12 -13.14
N TYR A 93 -19.55 6.74 -12.34
CA TYR A 93 -18.25 7.25 -12.82
C TYR A 93 -17.05 6.40 -12.42
N ILE A 94 -17.29 5.26 -11.76
CA ILE A 94 -16.24 4.43 -11.18
C ILE A 94 -15.23 3.91 -12.22
N GLY A 95 -15.72 3.61 -13.43
CA GLY A 95 -14.87 3.14 -14.53
C GLY A 95 -13.85 4.19 -14.98
N SER A 96 -14.29 5.44 -15.19
CA SER A 96 -13.41 6.53 -15.62
C SER A 96 -12.39 6.89 -14.51
N ILE A 97 -12.83 6.90 -13.25
CA ILE A 97 -11.95 7.18 -12.11
C ILE A 97 -10.89 6.08 -11.95
N LYS A 98 -11.30 4.81 -12.06
CA LYS A 98 -10.36 3.69 -12.02
C LYS A 98 -9.37 3.73 -13.18
N ALA A 99 -9.81 4.05 -14.37
CA ALA A 99 -8.93 4.16 -15.54
C ALA A 99 -7.85 5.24 -15.30
N LEU A 100 -8.24 6.42 -14.83
CA LEU A 100 -7.31 7.52 -14.51
C LEU A 100 -6.35 7.13 -13.40
N THR A 101 -6.86 6.62 -12.27
CA THR A 101 -6.02 6.25 -11.13
C THR A 101 -5.06 5.10 -11.45
N SER A 102 -5.51 4.10 -12.25
CA SER A 102 -4.65 3.01 -12.70
C SER A 102 -3.54 3.50 -13.63
N SER A 103 -3.85 4.42 -14.54
CA SER A 103 -2.83 5.02 -15.43
C SER A 103 -1.78 5.80 -14.64
N LEU A 104 -2.20 6.59 -13.65
CA LEU A 104 -1.29 7.30 -12.75
C LEU A 104 -0.45 6.34 -11.90
N MET A 105 -1.04 5.24 -11.44
CA MET A 105 -0.34 4.21 -10.68
C MET A 105 0.76 3.55 -11.52
N VAL A 106 0.47 3.18 -12.77
CA VAL A 106 1.46 2.58 -13.68
C VAL A 106 2.60 3.56 -13.94
N PHE A 107 2.27 4.83 -14.24
CA PHE A 107 3.27 5.87 -14.46
C PHE A 107 4.16 6.09 -13.20
N SER A 108 3.54 6.17 -12.02
CA SER A 108 4.26 6.32 -10.76
C SER A 108 5.17 5.13 -10.45
N THR A 109 4.73 3.92 -10.77
CA THR A 109 5.53 2.70 -10.59
C THR A 109 6.76 2.71 -11.50
N ALA A 110 6.59 3.09 -12.77
CA ALA A 110 7.70 3.21 -13.70
C ALA A 110 8.72 4.28 -13.24
N LEU A 111 8.23 5.44 -12.82
CA LEU A 111 9.07 6.52 -12.29
C LEU A 111 9.81 6.08 -11.01
N ALA A 112 9.12 5.44 -10.07
CA ALA A 112 9.71 4.94 -8.83
C ALA A 112 10.82 3.92 -9.11
N THR A 113 10.62 3.00 -10.05
CA THR A 113 11.63 2.02 -10.44
C THR A 113 12.89 2.69 -10.98
N ALA A 114 12.75 3.70 -11.83
CA ALA A 114 13.88 4.46 -12.36
C ALA A 114 14.62 5.23 -11.27
N VAL A 115 13.89 5.92 -10.38
CA VAL A 115 14.47 6.70 -9.28
C VAL A 115 15.20 5.78 -8.29
N PHE A 116 14.59 4.66 -7.88
CA PHE A 116 15.24 3.73 -6.96
C PHE A 116 16.44 3.03 -7.57
N GLY A 117 16.38 2.69 -8.86
CA GLY A 117 17.53 2.17 -9.59
C GLY A 117 18.71 3.16 -9.55
N ALA A 118 18.46 4.42 -9.92
CA ALA A 118 19.47 5.47 -9.88
C ALA A 118 20.05 5.70 -8.47
N LEU A 119 19.24 5.66 -7.42
CA LEU A 119 19.72 5.79 -6.05
C LEU A 119 20.64 4.63 -5.64
N ILE A 120 20.33 3.40 -6.07
CA ILE A 120 21.18 2.23 -5.83
C ILE A 120 22.51 2.36 -6.58
N ASP A 121 22.48 2.83 -7.83
CA ASP A 121 23.66 3.04 -8.66
C ASP A 121 24.57 4.14 -8.08
N LEU A 122 23.99 5.16 -7.41
CA LEU A 122 24.69 6.19 -6.67
C LEU A 122 25.25 5.70 -5.32
N GLY A 123 25.08 4.41 -4.98
CA GLY A 123 25.64 3.80 -3.77
C GLY A 123 24.79 3.95 -2.51
N TYR A 124 23.53 4.41 -2.62
CA TYR A 124 22.63 4.42 -1.47
C TYR A 124 22.25 3.00 -1.07
N SER A 125 22.32 2.70 0.23
CA SER A 125 21.91 1.39 0.73
C SER A 125 20.38 1.23 0.73
N ILE A 126 19.91 0.00 0.58
CA ILE A 126 18.48 -0.34 0.58
C ILE A 126 17.82 0.12 1.87
N GLU A 127 18.55 0.06 3.00
CA GLU A 127 18.06 0.52 4.30
C GLU A 127 17.75 2.02 4.32
N LYS A 128 18.63 2.83 3.71
CA LYS A 128 18.40 4.29 3.61
C LYS A 128 17.19 4.60 2.72
N ILE A 129 17.07 3.91 1.61
CA ILE A 129 15.91 4.06 0.70
C ILE A 129 14.63 3.63 1.41
N ALA A 130 14.64 2.50 2.12
CA ALA A 130 13.50 2.04 2.91
C ALA A 130 13.12 3.03 4.02
N PHE A 131 14.10 3.63 4.69
CA PHE A 131 13.86 4.66 5.71
C PHE A 131 13.18 5.90 5.12
N LEU A 132 13.61 6.38 3.95
CA LEU A 132 12.95 7.49 3.24
C LEU A 132 11.50 7.13 2.86
N CYS A 133 11.26 5.92 2.38
CA CYS A 133 9.91 5.42 2.09
C CYS A 133 9.04 5.33 3.35
N ALA A 134 9.62 4.96 4.50
CA ALA A 134 8.90 4.93 5.77
C ALA A 134 8.46 6.33 6.21
N ILE A 135 9.34 7.33 6.09
CA ILE A 135 9.02 8.73 6.38
C ILE A 135 7.91 9.22 5.45
N TYR A 136 8.02 8.97 4.15
CA TYR A 136 7.01 9.35 3.16
C TYR A 136 5.63 8.73 3.49
N THR A 137 5.61 7.43 3.78
CA THR A 137 4.37 6.71 4.13
C THR A 137 3.77 7.25 5.43
N PHE A 138 4.60 7.53 6.42
CA PHE A 138 4.16 8.11 7.69
C PHE A 138 3.53 9.50 7.51
N VAL A 139 4.19 10.38 6.76
CA VAL A 139 3.65 11.72 6.41
C VAL A 139 2.34 11.59 5.64
N SER A 140 2.26 10.67 4.67
CA SER A 140 1.04 10.39 3.92
C SER A 140 -0.12 9.97 4.81
N ILE A 141 0.12 9.11 5.82
CA ILE A 141 -0.89 8.71 6.79
C ILE A 141 -1.39 9.91 7.59
N ILE A 142 -0.49 10.77 8.07
CA ILE A 142 -0.86 11.98 8.82
C ILE A 142 -1.72 12.89 7.95
N ILE A 143 -1.33 13.15 6.70
CA ILE A 143 -2.10 13.97 5.76
C ILE A 143 -3.51 13.41 5.59
N VAL A 144 -3.64 12.10 5.36
CA VAL A 144 -4.95 11.44 5.20
C VAL A 144 -5.81 11.61 6.45
N ILE A 145 -5.26 11.41 7.65
CA ILE A 145 -5.98 11.56 8.92
C ILE A 145 -6.46 13.00 9.12
N VAL A 146 -5.61 13.98 8.85
CA VAL A 146 -5.93 15.40 9.02
C VAL A 146 -7.03 15.83 8.05
N PHE A 147 -6.92 15.44 6.79
CA PHE A 147 -7.88 15.84 5.75
C PHE A 147 -9.14 14.98 5.71
N GLN A 148 -9.17 13.82 6.37
CA GLN A 148 -10.32 12.92 6.38
C GLN A 148 -11.60 13.61 6.84
N LYS A 149 -11.52 14.53 7.80
CA LYS A 149 -12.66 15.31 8.31
C LYS A 149 -13.26 16.26 7.25
N SER A 150 -12.47 16.66 6.27
CA SER A 150 -12.87 17.61 5.21
C SER A 150 -13.60 16.95 4.03
N TYR A 151 -13.52 15.62 3.89
CA TYR A 151 -14.20 14.91 2.81
C TYR A 151 -15.69 14.77 3.10
N LYS A 152 -16.48 15.70 2.60
CA LYS A 152 -17.96 15.58 2.57
C LYS A 152 -18.38 14.74 1.35
N PRO A 153 -19.39 13.83 1.46
CA PRO A 153 -19.93 13.15 0.28
C PRO A 153 -20.54 14.20 -0.63
N ILE A 154 -20.23 14.13 -1.91
CA ILE A 154 -21.01 14.81 -2.92
C ILE A 154 -22.31 13.98 -3.01
N LEU A 155 -23.30 14.33 -2.20
CA LEU A 155 -24.65 13.81 -2.37
C LEU A 155 -25.14 14.32 -3.73
N ILE A 156 -25.01 13.47 -4.75
CA ILE A 156 -25.72 13.70 -6.01
C ILE A 156 -27.19 13.45 -5.64
N THR A 157 -27.86 14.53 -5.23
CA THR A 157 -29.32 14.56 -5.20
C THR A 157 -29.80 14.17 -6.59
N LYS A 158 -30.69 13.16 -6.61
CA LYS A 158 -31.36 12.67 -7.81
C LYS A 158 -32.05 13.77 -8.57
#